data_80d341f332afd6d8d65652de31e98f4b
#
_entry.id   80d341f332afd6d8d65652de31e98f4b
#
_cell.length_a   1.000
_cell.length_b   1.000
_cell.length_c   1.000
_cell.angle_alpha   90.00
_cell.angle_beta   90.00
_cell.angle_gamma   90.00
#
_symmetry.space_group_name_H-M   'P 1'
#
loop_
_entity.id
_entity.type
_entity.pdbx_description
1 polymer ?
#
loop_
_entity_poly.entity_id
_entity_poly.type
_entity_poly.pdbx_seq_one_letter_code
_entity_poly.pdbx_strand_id
1 'polypeptide(L)' 'MHHLRFIVDDLETQVEAALAVGYEAIWRKRFGEGLAVAYLERLGDPLVIEFFENRRG' A
#
# COMPACT_ATOMS: atom_id res chain seq x y z
N MET A 1 8.39 -5.69 -14.52
CA MET A 1 7.58 -5.55 -13.31
C MET A 1 6.68 -4.34 -13.45
N HIS A 2 5.39 -4.53 -13.20
CA HIS A 2 4.43 -3.45 -13.26
C HIS A 2 4.09 -2.99 -11.85
N HIS A 3 3.83 -1.71 -11.72
CA HIS A 3 3.67 -1.07 -10.43
C HIS A 3 2.57 -0.03 -10.54
N LEU A 4 1.54 -0.15 -9.71
CA LEU A 4 0.45 0.81 -9.64
C LEU A 4 0.49 1.52 -8.30
N ARG A 5 0.38 2.84 -8.33
CA ARG A 5 0.34 3.64 -7.13
C ARG A 5 -1.07 4.18 -6.91
N PHE A 6 -1.56 4.08 -5.69
CA PHE A 6 -2.82 4.65 -5.27
C PHE A 6 -2.59 5.61 -4.11
N ILE A 7 -3.11 6.81 -4.23
CA ILE A 7 -3.06 7.78 -3.13
C ILE A 7 -4.25 7.48 -2.22
N VAL A 8 -3.98 7.28 -0.93
CA VAL A 8 -5.02 6.89 0.02
C VAL A 8 -5.03 7.84 1.21
N ASP A 9 -6.17 7.94 1.88
CA ASP A 9 -6.30 8.80 3.06
C ASP A 9 -5.79 8.12 4.32
N ASP A 10 -5.96 6.79 4.40
CA ASP A 10 -5.57 6.04 5.58
C ASP A 10 -4.90 4.74 5.13
N LEU A 11 -3.58 4.70 5.27
CA LEU A 11 -2.80 3.56 4.80
C LEU A 11 -3.17 2.28 5.53
N GLU A 12 -3.35 2.35 6.85
CA GLU A 12 -3.62 1.15 7.64
C GLU A 12 -4.90 0.48 7.18
N THR A 13 -5.95 1.26 6.97
CA THR A 13 -7.23 0.73 6.51
C THR A 13 -7.10 0.09 5.13
N GLN A 14 -6.35 0.73 4.23
CA GLN A 14 -6.18 0.19 2.88
C GLN A 14 -5.34 -1.08 2.88
N VAL A 15 -4.30 -1.13 3.71
CA VAL A 15 -3.48 -2.33 3.82
C VAL A 15 -4.31 -3.49 4.37
N GLU A 16 -5.10 -3.26 5.41
CA GLU A 16 -5.94 -4.31 5.97
C GLU A 16 -6.94 -4.85 4.94
N ALA A 17 -7.54 -3.96 4.16
CA ALA A 17 -8.48 -4.38 3.12
C ALA A 17 -7.79 -5.25 2.07
N ALA A 18 -6.56 -4.89 1.69
CA ALA A 18 -5.81 -5.65 0.70
C ALA A 18 -5.39 -7.01 1.25
N LEU A 19 -4.97 -7.07 2.51
CA LEU A 19 -4.60 -8.34 3.14
C LEU A 19 -5.79 -9.29 3.18
N ALA A 20 -6.99 -8.75 3.37
CA ALA A 20 -8.20 -9.56 3.44
C ALA A 20 -8.52 -10.25 2.10
N VAL A 21 -8.01 -9.73 0.99
CA VAL A 21 -8.24 -10.32 -0.34
C VAL A 21 -7.00 -11.00 -0.91
N GLY A 22 -6.02 -11.31 -0.05
CA GLY A 22 -4.90 -12.15 -0.44
C GLY A 22 -3.61 -11.45 -0.78
N TYR A 23 -3.53 -10.14 -0.59
CA TYR A 23 -2.27 -9.43 -0.77
C TYR A 23 -1.38 -9.59 0.45
N GLU A 24 -0.08 -9.43 0.24
CA GLU A 24 0.89 -9.42 1.31
C GLU A 24 1.68 -8.11 1.26
N ALA A 25 1.95 -7.54 2.43
CA ALA A 25 2.75 -6.33 2.52
C ALA A 25 4.23 -6.73 2.46
N ILE A 26 4.91 -6.35 1.39
CA ILE A 26 6.33 -6.69 1.22
C ILE A 26 7.24 -5.61 1.79
N TRP A 27 6.72 -4.38 1.94
CA TRP A 27 7.48 -3.31 2.55
C TRP A 27 6.52 -2.19 2.92
N ARG A 28 6.73 -1.58 4.08
CA ARG A 28 5.92 -0.44 4.50
C ARG A 28 6.74 0.44 5.43
N LYS A 29 6.47 1.75 5.36
CA LYS A 29 7.16 2.70 6.19
C LYS A 29 6.28 3.93 6.43
N ARG A 30 6.29 4.41 7.66
CA ARG A 30 5.63 5.66 8.02
C ARG A 30 6.69 6.73 8.18
N PHE A 31 6.53 7.81 7.44
CA PHE A 31 7.47 8.93 7.49
C PHE A 31 7.03 9.99 8.50
N GLY A 32 5.78 9.95 8.90
CA GLY A 32 5.23 10.88 9.85
C GLY A 32 3.72 10.81 9.82
N GLU A 33 3.05 11.67 10.58
CA GLU A 33 1.61 11.71 10.56
C GLU A 33 1.12 12.15 9.19
N GLY A 34 0.25 11.35 8.60
CA GLY A 34 -0.31 11.64 7.30
C GLY A 34 0.62 11.37 6.12
N LEU A 35 1.76 10.71 6.36
CA LEU A 35 2.70 10.41 5.28
C LEU A 35 3.29 9.02 5.49
N ALA A 36 2.90 8.09 4.64
CA ALA A 36 3.34 6.71 4.73
C ALA A 36 3.21 6.02 3.39
N VAL A 37 3.93 4.92 3.22
CA VAL A 37 3.89 4.14 1.98
C VAL A 37 3.92 2.66 2.31
N ALA A 38 3.25 1.86 1.48
CA ALA A 38 3.30 0.41 1.57
C ALA A 38 3.31 -0.20 0.18
N TYR A 39 4.11 -1.23 -0.01
CA TYR A 39 4.15 -2.03 -1.23
C TYR A 39 3.56 -3.39 -0.92
N LEU A 40 2.67 -3.85 -1.78
CA LEU A 40 1.98 -5.12 -1.59
C LEU A 40 2.02 -5.93 -2.87
N GLU A 41 2.00 -7.26 -2.72
CA GLU A 41 1.92 -8.16 -3.85
C GLU A 41 0.99 -9.31 -3.50
N ARG A 42 0.50 -10.01 -4.52
CA ARG A 42 -0.32 -11.18 -4.35
C ARG A 42 0.31 -12.34 -5.10
N LEU A 43 0.33 -13.51 -4.47
CA LEU A 43 0.92 -14.69 -5.06
C LEU A 43 0.30 -14.99 -6.43
N GLY A 44 1.15 -15.20 -7.43
CA GLY A 44 0.69 -15.50 -8.77
C GLY A 44 0.36 -14.27 -9.62
N ASP A 45 0.46 -13.07 -9.03
CA ASP A 45 0.17 -11.82 -9.72
C ASP A 45 1.48 -11.03 -9.85
N PRO A 46 1.94 -10.72 -11.06
CA PRO A 46 3.20 -9.99 -11.24
C PRO A 46 3.11 -8.51 -10.88
N LEU A 47 1.91 -8.01 -10.60
CA LEU A 47 1.70 -6.59 -10.33
C LEU A 47 1.97 -6.26 -8.87
N VAL A 48 2.78 -5.23 -8.63
CA VAL A 48 3.02 -4.70 -7.30
C VAL A 48 2.14 -3.46 -7.14
N ILE A 49 1.45 -3.38 -6.00
CA ILE A 49 0.60 -2.25 -5.68
C ILE A 49 1.28 -1.41 -4.62
N GLU A 50 1.31 -0.10 -4.83
CA GLU A 50 1.81 0.84 -3.85
C GLU A 50 0.66 1.68 -3.33
N PHE A 51 0.45 1.69 -2.02
CA PHE A 51 -0.46 2.64 -1.37
C PHE A 51 0.38 3.75 -0.78
N PHE A 52 0.03 4.98 -1.10
CA PHE A 52 0.74 6.14 -0.62
C PHE A 52 -0.25 7.03 0.15
N GLU A 53 -0.06 7.12 1.46
CA GLU A 53 -0.86 7.99 2.30
C GLU A 53 -0.23 9.37 2.29
N ASN A 54 -0.98 10.36 1.82
CA ASN A 54 -0.49 11.73 1.81
C ASN A 54 -1.65 12.66 2.17
N ARG A 55 -1.87 12.80 3.48
CA ARG A 55 -2.91 13.70 3.99
C ARG A 55 -2.40 15.12 4.18
N ARG A 56 -1.12 15.32 3.95
CA ARG A 56 -0.49 16.63 4.18
C ARG A 56 -0.52 17.53 2.95
N GLY A 57 -0.76 16.95 1.84
CA GLY A 57 -0.68 17.68 0.66
C GLY A 57 -1.73 17.51 -0.31
#